data_a4ac77a16dbf7001145a80c1b4806dac
#
_entry.id   a4ac77a16dbf7001145a80c1b4806dac
#
_cell.length_a   1.000
_cell.length_b   1.000
_cell.length_c   1.000
_cell.angle_alpha   90.00
_cell.angle_beta   90.00
_cell.angle_gamma   90.00
#
_symmetry.space_group_name_H-M   'P 1'
#
loop_
_entity.id
_entity.type
_entity.pdbx_description
1 polymer ?
#
loop_
_entity_poly.entity_id
_entity_poly.type
_entity_poly.pdbx_seq_one_letter_code
_entity_poly.pdbx_strand_id
1 'polypeptide(L)'
;MAETLNNKAGKRANARPPRHIAIILDGNGRWAKKRGLPRTAGHAVGSENFRKIATYCKNIGVEYLTVYAFSTENWKRPSDEVSTIMKLLGKYLHEAIDTMERDHIKMKVLGDVDGLTPELQALVAKTEEISARYDGFQANICLNYGGRDEIVRAAARYAKDYAEGKAESELTEERFGSYLYSAGIPDPDLLIRPGGEQRISNFLLWQCAYSEFYFTDVLWPDFGTDELDKAIAVYNSRDRRYGGVKNP
;
A
#
# COMPACT_ATOMS: atom_id res chain seq x y z
N MET A 1 13.70 36.42 10.44
CA MET A 1 12.94 35.43 9.62
C MET A 1 13.79 34.33 9.00
N ALA A 2 15.10 34.52 8.79
CA ALA A 2 15.99 33.47 8.21
C ALA A 2 16.37 32.34 9.22
N GLU A 3 16.46 32.64 10.52
CA GLU A 3 16.82 31.65 11.54
C GLU A 3 15.73 30.59 11.82
N THR A 4 14.46 30.91 11.60
CA THR A 4 13.33 29.98 11.82
C THR A 4 13.21 28.91 10.72
N LEU A 5 13.71 29.18 9.51
CA LEU A 5 13.72 28.22 8.40
C LEU A 5 14.86 27.20 8.52
N ASN A 6 16.01 27.62 9.08
CA ASN A 6 17.18 26.73 9.25
C ASN A 6 16.96 25.71 10.39
N ASN A 7 16.15 26.03 11.41
CA ASN A 7 15.87 25.12 12.53
C ASN A 7 14.86 24.01 12.19
N LYS A 8 14.03 24.18 11.13
CA LYS A 8 13.17 23.11 10.60
C LYS A 8 13.94 22.09 9.74
N ALA A 9 14.97 22.53 9.03
CA ALA A 9 15.85 21.66 8.25
C ALA A 9 16.75 20.78 9.14
N GLY A 10 17.24 21.31 10.26
CA GLY A 10 18.12 20.57 11.18
C GLY A 10 17.44 19.43 11.97
N LYS A 11 16.11 19.48 12.18
CA LYS A 11 15.36 18.40 12.84
C LYS A 11 14.97 17.26 11.88
N ARG A 12 15.06 17.45 10.56
CA ARG A 12 14.83 16.40 9.55
C ARG A 12 16.01 15.43 9.40
N ALA A 13 17.21 15.81 9.84
CA ALA A 13 18.46 15.12 9.53
C ALA A 13 18.71 13.80 10.30
N ASN A 14 17.87 13.41 11.30
CA ASN A 14 18.12 12.21 12.13
C ASN A 14 16.96 11.20 12.21
N ALA A 15 15.83 11.44 11.57
CA ALA A 15 14.73 10.49 11.59
C ALA A 15 14.83 9.59 10.34
N ARG A 16 15.20 8.32 10.50
CA ARG A 16 15.14 7.35 9.41
C ARG A 16 13.68 7.10 9.05
N PRO A 17 13.31 7.17 7.76
CA PRO A 17 11.96 6.80 7.37
C PRO A 17 11.72 5.31 7.66
N PRO A 18 10.46 4.88 7.86
CA PRO A 18 10.11 3.47 7.83
C PRO A 18 10.61 2.86 6.52
N ARG A 19 11.08 1.62 6.57
CA ARG A 19 11.49 0.91 5.37
C ARG A 19 10.30 0.62 4.46
N HIS A 20 9.18 0.24 5.07
CA HIS A 20 7.93 -0.08 4.37
C HIS A 20 6.75 0.65 5.00
N ILE A 21 6.03 1.43 4.20
CA ILE A 21 4.80 2.13 4.58
C ILE A 21 3.61 1.48 3.87
N ALA A 22 2.55 1.16 4.61
CA ALA A 22 1.28 0.70 4.08
C ALA A 22 0.20 1.78 4.26
N ILE A 23 -0.63 2.08 3.24
CA ILE A 23 -1.65 3.13 3.32
C ILE A 23 -2.99 2.63 2.82
N ILE A 24 -4.05 2.81 3.63
CA ILE A 24 -5.43 2.61 3.21
C ILE A 24 -5.96 3.91 2.59
N LEU A 25 -6.31 3.91 1.30
CA LEU A 25 -6.72 5.10 0.55
C LEU A 25 -8.17 5.49 0.85
N ASP A 26 -8.47 5.84 2.11
CA ASP A 26 -9.85 6.10 2.56
C ASP A 26 -10.23 7.59 2.53
N GLY A 27 -11.50 7.84 2.24
CA GLY A 27 -12.09 9.18 2.27
C GLY A 27 -12.39 9.80 0.92
N ASN A 28 -12.05 9.17 -0.22
CA ASN A 28 -12.30 9.70 -1.56
C ASN A 28 -13.75 10.14 -1.79
N GLY A 29 -14.71 9.26 -1.49
CA GLY A 29 -16.14 9.55 -1.66
C GLY A 29 -16.64 10.64 -0.72
N ARG A 30 -16.16 10.67 0.53
CA ARG A 30 -16.52 11.70 1.53
C ARG A 30 -15.94 13.06 1.12
N TRP A 31 -14.75 13.08 0.59
CA TRP A 31 -14.10 14.28 0.07
C TRP A 31 -14.92 14.92 -1.07
N ALA A 32 -15.34 14.12 -2.04
CA ALA A 32 -16.18 14.57 -3.14
C ALA A 32 -17.54 15.08 -2.64
N LYS A 33 -18.21 14.34 -1.75
CA LYS A 33 -19.50 14.74 -1.19
C LYS A 33 -19.43 16.09 -0.46
N LYS A 34 -18.36 16.35 0.33
CA LYS A 34 -18.16 17.65 1.00
C LYS A 34 -18.05 18.83 0.04
N ARG A 35 -17.73 18.56 -1.25
CA ARG A 35 -17.55 19.59 -2.31
C ARG A 35 -18.68 19.61 -3.34
N GLY A 36 -19.77 18.86 -3.10
CA GLY A 36 -20.89 18.76 -4.04
C GLY A 36 -20.52 18.03 -5.35
N LEU A 37 -19.45 17.23 -5.34
CA LEU A 37 -18.94 16.50 -6.49
C LEU A 37 -19.39 15.04 -6.48
N PRO A 38 -19.49 14.38 -7.64
CA PRO A 38 -19.73 12.96 -7.71
C PRO A 38 -18.56 12.19 -7.06
N ARG A 39 -18.85 11.02 -6.45
CA ARG A 39 -17.85 10.19 -5.75
C ARG A 39 -16.63 9.86 -6.62
N THR A 40 -16.85 9.69 -7.91
CA THR A 40 -15.82 9.40 -8.92
C THR A 40 -14.75 10.50 -9.02
N ALA A 41 -15.12 11.77 -8.83
CA ALA A 41 -14.15 12.86 -8.79
C ALA A 41 -13.16 12.73 -7.63
N GLY A 42 -13.63 12.23 -6.46
CA GLY A 42 -12.77 11.95 -5.31
C GLY A 42 -11.74 10.86 -5.63
N HIS A 43 -12.13 9.81 -6.33
CA HIS A 43 -11.22 8.74 -6.76
C HIS A 43 -10.15 9.25 -7.74
N ALA A 44 -10.52 10.13 -8.67
CA ALA A 44 -9.58 10.73 -9.60
C ALA A 44 -8.51 11.57 -8.87
N VAL A 45 -8.94 12.44 -7.95
CA VAL A 45 -8.01 13.24 -7.13
C VAL A 45 -7.16 12.36 -6.22
N GLY A 46 -7.75 11.30 -5.65
CA GLY A 46 -7.02 10.33 -4.82
C GLY A 46 -5.93 9.58 -5.60
N SER A 47 -6.15 9.27 -6.88
CA SER A 47 -5.14 8.65 -7.74
C SER A 47 -3.96 9.59 -8.01
N GLU A 48 -4.24 10.88 -8.26
CA GLU A 48 -3.19 11.88 -8.39
C GLU A 48 -2.40 12.08 -7.09
N ASN A 49 -3.11 12.04 -5.95
CA ASN A 49 -2.45 12.12 -4.65
C ASN A 49 -1.54 10.93 -4.38
N PHE A 50 -1.95 9.70 -4.79
CA PHE A 50 -1.07 8.52 -4.69
C PHE A 50 0.27 8.74 -5.40
N ARG A 51 0.27 9.30 -6.61
CA ARG A 51 1.49 9.59 -7.37
C ARG A 51 2.42 10.54 -6.61
N LYS A 52 1.85 11.61 -6.04
CA LYS A 52 2.61 12.59 -5.22
C LYS A 52 3.22 11.94 -3.99
N ILE A 53 2.45 11.15 -3.26
CA ILE A 53 2.92 10.45 -2.05
C ILE A 53 3.96 9.38 -2.39
N ALA A 54 3.77 8.60 -3.47
CA ALA A 54 4.74 7.61 -3.91
C ALA A 54 6.09 8.26 -4.28
N THR A 55 6.05 9.36 -5.05
CA THR A 55 7.25 10.14 -5.38
C THR A 55 7.93 10.68 -4.12
N TYR A 56 7.16 11.19 -3.18
CA TYR A 56 7.71 11.70 -1.91
C TYR A 56 8.34 10.57 -1.08
N CYS A 57 7.67 9.43 -0.91
CA CYS A 57 8.21 8.26 -0.22
C CYS A 57 9.56 7.84 -0.80
N LYS A 58 9.66 7.72 -2.13
CA LYS A 58 10.92 7.45 -2.82
C LYS A 58 12.01 8.45 -2.46
N ASN A 59 11.69 9.75 -2.53
CA ASN A 59 12.65 10.84 -2.32
C ASN A 59 13.19 10.91 -0.88
N ILE A 60 12.40 10.46 0.10
CA ILE A 60 12.83 10.42 1.51
C ILE A 60 13.48 9.10 1.91
N GLY A 61 13.63 8.13 0.97
CA GLY A 61 14.33 6.88 1.21
C GLY A 61 13.48 5.73 1.76
N VAL A 62 12.16 5.78 1.62
CA VAL A 62 11.28 4.61 1.82
C VAL A 62 11.59 3.61 0.71
N GLU A 63 11.70 2.31 1.05
CA GLU A 63 11.97 1.27 0.07
C GLU A 63 10.68 0.67 -0.52
N TYR A 64 9.64 0.54 0.30
CA TYR A 64 8.37 -0.08 -0.09
C TYR A 64 7.19 0.79 0.29
N LEU A 65 6.26 0.98 -0.63
CA LEU A 65 4.95 1.60 -0.38
C LEU A 65 3.86 0.64 -0.83
N THR A 66 3.02 0.16 0.09
CA THR A 66 1.85 -0.67 -0.24
C THR A 66 0.57 0.12 -0.03
N VAL A 67 -0.31 0.16 -1.03
CA VAL A 67 -1.57 0.89 -0.95
C VAL A 67 -2.77 -0.01 -1.17
N TYR A 68 -3.85 0.23 -0.40
CA TYR A 68 -5.11 -0.47 -0.54
C TYR A 68 -6.02 0.26 -1.54
N ALA A 69 -5.95 -0.13 -2.79
CA ALA A 69 -6.68 0.54 -3.88
C ALA A 69 -8.11 -0.03 -4.06
N PHE A 70 -8.28 -1.37 -4.00
CA PHE A 70 -9.57 -2.02 -4.18
C PHE A 70 -9.63 -3.33 -3.39
N SER A 71 -10.58 -3.42 -2.44
CA SER A 71 -10.78 -4.63 -1.64
C SER A 71 -11.79 -5.59 -2.28
N THR A 72 -11.73 -6.87 -1.88
CA THR A 72 -12.75 -7.87 -2.27
C THR A 72 -14.16 -7.46 -1.88
N GLU A 73 -14.34 -6.73 -0.78
CA GLU A 73 -15.64 -6.22 -0.34
C GLU A 73 -16.17 -5.08 -1.23
N ASN A 74 -15.30 -4.39 -1.98
CA ASN A 74 -15.69 -3.27 -2.84
C ASN A 74 -16.51 -3.70 -4.06
N TRP A 75 -16.50 -4.98 -4.44
CA TRP A 75 -17.40 -5.51 -5.46
C TRP A 75 -18.90 -5.35 -5.12
N LYS A 76 -19.21 -5.17 -3.83
CA LYS A 76 -20.60 -4.92 -3.35
C LYS A 76 -21.05 -3.47 -3.56
N ARG A 77 -20.19 -2.57 -4.05
CA ARG A 77 -20.53 -1.19 -4.37
C ARG A 77 -21.39 -1.11 -5.63
N PRO A 78 -22.08 0.03 -5.86
CA PRO A 78 -22.80 0.26 -7.11
C PRO A 78 -21.90 0.01 -8.33
N SER A 79 -22.46 -0.60 -9.37
CA SER A 79 -21.71 -1.06 -10.55
C SER A 79 -21.03 0.07 -11.33
N ASP A 80 -21.62 1.25 -11.33
CA ASP A 80 -21.07 2.48 -11.92
C ASP A 80 -19.83 2.97 -11.15
N GLU A 81 -19.84 2.89 -9.82
CA GLU A 81 -18.66 3.21 -9.00
C GLU A 81 -17.53 2.21 -9.26
N VAL A 82 -17.82 0.90 -9.24
CA VAL A 82 -16.84 -0.16 -9.52
C VAL A 82 -16.25 0.00 -10.93
N SER A 83 -17.09 0.18 -11.94
CA SER A 83 -16.63 0.40 -13.33
C SER A 83 -15.72 1.62 -13.44
N THR A 84 -16.05 2.69 -12.74
CA THR A 84 -15.21 3.91 -12.75
C THR A 84 -13.86 3.68 -12.07
N ILE A 85 -13.83 2.98 -10.94
CA ILE A 85 -12.57 2.64 -10.25
C ILE A 85 -11.69 1.77 -11.16
N MET A 86 -12.25 0.76 -11.84
CA MET A 86 -11.50 -0.10 -12.76
C MET A 86 -10.94 0.69 -13.96
N LYS A 87 -11.72 1.62 -14.52
CA LYS A 87 -11.24 2.52 -15.59
C LYS A 87 -10.10 3.43 -15.12
N LEU A 88 -10.23 4.02 -13.93
CA LEU A 88 -9.16 4.84 -13.33
C LEU A 88 -7.89 4.03 -13.08
N LEU A 89 -8.03 2.80 -12.61
CA LEU A 89 -6.91 1.89 -12.43
C LEU A 89 -6.21 1.59 -13.76
N GLY A 90 -6.97 1.23 -14.82
CA GLY A 90 -6.41 1.00 -16.15
C GLY A 90 -5.67 2.23 -16.68
N LYS A 91 -6.28 3.40 -16.56
CA LYS A 91 -5.62 4.67 -16.92
C LYS A 91 -4.32 4.87 -16.13
N TYR A 92 -4.36 4.65 -14.80
CA TYR A 92 -3.20 4.78 -13.95
C TYR A 92 -2.05 3.84 -14.34
N LEU A 93 -2.35 2.57 -14.61
CA LEU A 93 -1.35 1.59 -15.03
C LEU A 93 -0.74 1.95 -16.41
N HIS A 94 -1.53 2.46 -17.36
CA HIS A 94 -1.00 2.97 -18.62
C HIS A 94 -0.02 4.13 -18.40
N GLU A 95 -0.44 5.13 -17.64
CA GLU A 95 0.41 6.29 -17.32
C GLU A 95 1.67 5.89 -16.52
N ALA A 96 1.56 4.86 -15.66
CA ALA A 96 2.69 4.34 -14.92
C ALA A 96 3.72 3.71 -15.87
N ILE A 97 3.30 2.94 -16.87
CA ILE A 97 4.19 2.37 -17.90
C ILE A 97 4.98 3.47 -18.60
N ASP A 98 4.32 4.56 -19.00
CA ASP A 98 4.95 5.68 -19.70
C ASP A 98 5.96 6.45 -18.84
N THR A 99 5.81 6.41 -17.51
CA THR A 99 6.66 7.16 -16.58
C THR A 99 7.68 6.30 -15.83
N MET A 100 7.52 4.99 -15.84
CA MET A 100 8.39 4.04 -15.09
C MET A 100 9.86 4.19 -15.44
N GLU A 101 10.18 4.38 -16.72
CA GLU A 101 11.56 4.51 -17.17
C GLU A 101 12.23 5.75 -16.60
N ARG A 102 11.50 6.86 -16.52
CA ARG A 102 11.97 8.10 -15.91
C ARG A 102 12.06 7.99 -14.41
N ASP A 103 11.04 7.36 -13.79
CA ASP A 103 10.86 7.39 -12.33
C ASP A 103 11.54 6.20 -11.65
N HIS A 104 12.02 5.18 -12.39
CA HIS A 104 12.70 3.98 -11.86
C HIS A 104 11.95 3.38 -10.67
N ILE A 105 10.63 3.18 -10.83
CA ILE A 105 9.75 2.62 -9.80
C ILE A 105 9.40 1.18 -10.16
N LYS A 106 9.74 0.24 -9.29
CA LYS A 106 9.25 -1.13 -9.40
C LYS A 106 7.80 -1.18 -8.93
N MET A 107 6.93 -1.85 -9.68
CA MET A 107 5.52 -2.00 -9.32
C MET A 107 5.15 -3.48 -9.16
N LYS A 108 4.30 -3.77 -8.18
CA LYS A 108 3.70 -5.09 -7.98
C LYS A 108 2.23 -4.94 -7.62
N VAL A 109 1.39 -5.82 -8.14
CA VAL A 109 -0.02 -5.91 -7.77
C VAL A 109 -0.21 -7.08 -6.80
N LEU A 110 -0.85 -6.83 -5.67
CA LEU A 110 -1.15 -7.83 -4.64
C LEU A 110 -2.65 -8.07 -4.62
N GLY A 111 -3.08 -9.31 -4.80
CA GLY A 111 -4.48 -9.69 -4.78
C GLY A 111 -4.85 -10.69 -5.88
N ASP A 112 -6.15 -10.97 -6.00
CA ASP A 112 -6.68 -11.89 -7.00
C ASP A 112 -6.84 -11.19 -8.36
N VAL A 113 -5.77 -11.22 -9.15
CA VAL A 113 -5.73 -10.62 -10.50
C VAL A 113 -6.62 -11.40 -11.46
N ASP A 114 -6.80 -12.70 -11.26
CA ASP A 114 -7.63 -13.55 -12.14
C ASP A 114 -9.12 -13.14 -12.12
N GLY A 115 -9.58 -12.50 -11.05
CA GLY A 115 -10.92 -11.94 -10.92
C GLY A 115 -11.14 -10.60 -11.65
N LEU A 116 -10.11 -10.04 -12.31
CA LEU A 116 -10.20 -8.80 -13.08
C LEU A 116 -10.55 -9.07 -14.55
N THR A 117 -10.88 -8.01 -15.31
CA THR A 117 -11.07 -8.15 -16.75
C THR A 117 -9.79 -8.55 -17.47
N PRO A 118 -9.86 -9.28 -18.61
CA PRO A 118 -8.67 -9.70 -19.35
C PRO A 118 -7.74 -8.53 -19.72
N GLU A 119 -8.31 -7.36 -20.04
CA GLU A 119 -7.55 -6.16 -20.36
C GLU A 119 -6.73 -5.66 -19.17
N LEU A 120 -7.34 -5.66 -17.96
CA LEU A 120 -6.63 -5.27 -16.75
C LEU A 120 -5.58 -6.30 -16.34
N GLN A 121 -5.86 -7.59 -16.49
CA GLN A 121 -4.88 -8.66 -16.24
C GLN A 121 -3.64 -8.47 -17.13
N ALA A 122 -3.84 -8.27 -18.43
CA ALA A 122 -2.75 -8.04 -19.38
C ALA A 122 -1.95 -6.78 -19.04
N LEU A 123 -2.63 -5.71 -18.60
CA LEU A 123 -1.99 -4.46 -18.23
C LEU A 123 -1.19 -4.59 -16.93
N VAL A 124 -1.69 -5.32 -15.94
CA VAL A 124 -0.95 -5.65 -14.71
C VAL A 124 0.31 -6.42 -15.05
N ALA A 125 0.20 -7.52 -15.82
CA ALA A 125 1.33 -8.34 -16.21
C ALA A 125 2.41 -7.53 -16.95
N LYS A 126 2.00 -6.69 -17.91
CA LYS A 126 2.91 -5.79 -18.65
C LYS A 126 3.60 -4.78 -17.73
N THR A 127 2.86 -4.22 -16.76
CA THR A 127 3.39 -3.25 -15.80
C THR A 127 4.47 -3.89 -14.93
N GLU A 128 4.20 -5.08 -14.38
CA GLU A 128 5.15 -5.83 -13.56
C GLU A 128 6.39 -6.25 -14.35
N GLU A 129 6.23 -6.76 -15.58
CA GLU A 129 7.32 -7.15 -16.46
C GLU A 129 8.27 -5.97 -16.76
N ILE A 130 7.72 -4.84 -17.20
CA ILE A 130 8.53 -3.65 -17.52
C ILE A 130 9.25 -3.14 -16.27
N SER A 131 8.58 -3.11 -15.13
CA SER A 131 9.12 -2.56 -13.89
C SER A 131 10.09 -3.49 -13.15
N ALA A 132 10.12 -4.80 -13.50
CA ALA A 132 10.97 -5.79 -12.83
C ALA A 132 12.47 -5.46 -12.89
N ARG A 133 12.90 -4.68 -13.91
CA ARG A 133 14.29 -4.25 -14.10
C ARG A 133 14.73 -3.11 -13.17
N TYR A 134 13.80 -2.47 -12.47
CA TYR A 134 14.12 -1.35 -11.58
C TYR A 134 14.32 -1.84 -10.15
N ASP A 135 15.35 -1.29 -9.49
CA ASP A 135 15.67 -1.52 -8.09
C ASP A 135 15.44 -0.25 -7.26
N GLY A 136 15.45 -0.40 -5.95
CA GLY A 136 15.33 0.69 -5.00
C GLY A 136 13.90 0.83 -4.47
N PHE A 137 13.09 1.73 -5.03
CA PHE A 137 11.72 1.94 -4.54
C PHE A 137 10.71 1.03 -5.24
N GLN A 138 9.90 0.33 -4.44
CA GLN A 138 8.82 -0.53 -4.94
C GLN A 138 7.45 -0.06 -4.44
N ALA A 139 6.52 0.19 -5.37
CA ALA A 139 5.11 0.47 -5.10
C ALA A 139 4.27 -0.80 -5.29
N ASN A 140 3.56 -1.20 -4.24
CA ASN A 140 2.65 -2.35 -4.27
C ASN A 140 1.21 -1.86 -4.25
N ILE A 141 0.38 -2.33 -5.15
CA ILE A 141 -1.03 -1.95 -5.25
C ILE A 141 -1.89 -3.14 -4.88
N CYS A 142 -2.54 -3.10 -3.73
CA CYS A 142 -3.52 -4.12 -3.35
C CYS A 142 -4.81 -3.91 -4.13
N LEU A 143 -5.08 -4.85 -5.05
CA LEU A 143 -6.19 -4.81 -6.00
C LEU A 143 -6.95 -6.13 -5.96
N ASN A 144 -8.28 -6.07 -5.81
CA ASN A 144 -9.09 -7.26 -5.53
C ASN A 144 -8.48 -8.09 -4.40
N TYR A 145 -8.08 -7.37 -3.33
CA TYR A 145 -7.33 -7.92 -2.22
C TYR A 145 -8.18 -8.00 -0.96
N GLY A 146 -7.95 -9.03 -0.17
CA GLY A 146 -8.47 -9.19 1.19
C GLY A 146 -7.56 -10.11 2.00
N GLY A 147 -7.12 -9.69 3.19
CA GLY A 147 -6.16 -10.45 3.99
C GLY A 147 -6.68 -11.83 4.40
N ARG A 148 -7.98 -11.97 4.67
CA ARG A 148 -8.58 -13.29 4.94
C ARG A 148 -8.56 -14.20 3.71
N ASP A 149 -8.89 -13.67 2.55
CA ASP A 149 -8.83 -14.39 1.28
C ASP A 149 -7.39 -14.80 0.96
N GLU A 150 -6.44 -13.90 1.09
CA GLU A 150 -5.01 -14.17 0.91
C GLU A 150 -4.54 -15.35 1.76
N ILE A 151 -4.88 -15.35 3.07
CA ILE A 151 -4.50 -16.41 4.01
C ILE A 151 -5.10 -17.75 3.57
N VAL A 152 -6.38 -17.79 3.22
CA VAL A 152 -7.06 -19.01 2.77
C VAL A 152 -6.45 -19.54 1.48
N ARG A 153 -6.16 -18.66 0.51
CA ARG A 153 -5.49 -19.03 -0.75
C ARG A 153 -4.07 -19.55 -0.53
N ALA A 154 -3.30 -18.89 0.35
CA ALA A 154 -1.96 -19.34 0.70
C ALA A 154 -1.98 -20.74 1.32
N ALA A 155 -2.88 -20.98 2.26
CA ALA A 155 -3.07 -22.28 2.87
C ALA A 155 -3.46 -23.37 1.86
N ALA A 156 -4.40 -23.08 0.95
CA ALA A 156 -4.83 -24.00 -0.10
C ALA A 156 -3.69 -24.33 -1.07
N ARG A 157 -2.89 -23.34 -1.46
CA ARG A 157 -1.72 -23.55 -2.33
C ARG A 157 -0.66 -24.40 -1.65
N TYR A 158 -0.34 -24.11 -0.38
CA TYR A 158 0.57 -24.94 0.38
C TYR A 158 0.09 -26.38 0.50
N ALA A 159 -1.19 -26.61 0.85
CA ALA A 159 -1.77 -27.93 0.96
C ALA A 159 -1.69 -28.72 -0.36
N LYS A 160 -1.90 -28.06 -1.49
CA LYS A 160 -1.76 -28.66 -2.82
C LYS A 160 -0.30 -29.04 -3.09
N ASP A 161 0.65 -28.14 -2.87
CA ASP A 161 2.08 -28.38 -3.12
C ASP A 161 2.60 -29.48 -2.20
N TYR A 162 2.11 -29.54 -0.94
CA TYR A 162 2.42 -30.62 -0.02
C TYR A 162 1.91 -31.97 -0.51
N ALA A 163 0.65 -32.04 -0.96
CA ALA A 163 0.07 -33.27 -1.50
C ALA A 163 0.78 -33.76 -2.76
N GLU A 164 1.31 -32.84 -3.57
CA GLU A 164 2.09 -33.14 -4.78
C GLU A 164 3.59 -33.40 -4.51
N GLY A 165 4.02 -33.38 -3.26
CA GLY A 165 5.43 -33.59 -2.87
C GLY A 165 6.38 -32.44 -3.26
N LYS A 166 5.84 -31.26 -3.55
CA LYS A 166 6.61 -30.05 -3.94
C LYS A 166 6.97 -29.18 -2.72
N ALA A 167 6.24 -29.32 -1.62
CA ALA A 167 6.52 -28.61 -0.38
C ALA A 167 7.05 -29.57 0.68
N GLU A 168 7.94 -29.07 1.55
CA GLU A 168 8.41 -29.84 2.72
C GLU A 168 7.27 -30.05 3.73
N SER A 169 7.43 -31.07 4.59
CA SER A 169 6.39 -31.53 5.53
C SER A 169 6.06 -30.52 6.64
N GLU A 170 6.97 -29.60 6.97
CA GLU A 170 6.79 -28.62 8.05
C GLU A 170 6.38 -27.24 7.50
N LEU A 171 5.25 -26.73 7.95
CA LEU A 171 4.79 -25.37 7.66
C LEU A 171 5.28 -24.41 8.73
N THR A 172 6.30 -23.61 8.42
CA THR A 172 6.78 -22.50 9.25
C THR A 172 6.13 -21.18 8.84
N GLU A 173 6.21 -20.15 9.70
CA GLU A 173 5.73 -18.80 9.38
C GLU A 173 6.41 -18.25 8.12
N GLU A 174 7.72 -18.44 7.97
CA GLU A 174 8.49 -18.02 6.80
C GLU A 174 8.00 -18.72 5.53
N ARG A 175 7.82 -20.03 5.58
CA ARG A 175 7.30 -20.82 4.47
C ARG A 175 5.87 -20.41 4.12
N PHE A 176 5.00 -20.20 5.10
CA PHE A 176 3.66 -19.70 4.84
C PHE A 176 3.70 -18.32 4.20
N GLY A 177 4.57 -17.43 4.67
CA GLY A 177 4.80 -16.11 4.08
C GLY A 177 5.17 -16.17 2.59
N SER A 178 5.89 -17.21 2.15
CA SER A 178 6.24 -17.39 0.73
C SER A 178 5.06 -17.73 -0.18
N TYR A 179 3.91 -18.13 0.36
CA TYR A 179 2.67 -18.38 -0.37
C TYR A 179 1.72 -17.17 -0.42
N LEU A 180 1.99 -16.12 0.36
CA LEU A 180 1.22 -14.89 0.34
C LEU A 180 1.49 -14.07 -0.94
N TYR A 181 0.59 -13.15 -1.29
CA TYR A 181 0.81 -12.22 -2.39
C TYR A 181 2.03 -11.32 -2.17
N SER A 182 2.33 -11.02 -0.90
CA SER A 182 3.46 -10.20 -0.47
C SER A 182 4.79 -10.96 -0.40
N ALA A 183 4.87 -12.19 -0.89
CA ALA A 183 6.12 -12.98 -0.88
C ALA A 183 7.31 -12.18 -1.41
N GLY A 184 8.40 -12.13 -0.64
CA GLY A 184 9.62 -11.38 -0.96
C GLY A 184 9.54 -9.87 -0.65
N ILE A 185 8.42 -9.37 -0.12
CA ILE A 185 8.26 -7.99 0.35
C ILE A 185 8.33 -8.02 1.88
N PRO A 186 9.13 -7.16 2.55
CA PRO A 186 9.16 -7.09 4.00
C PRO A 186 7.81 -6.61 4.55
N ASP A 187 7.51 -7.00 5.79
CA ASP A 187 6.31 -6.52 6.48
C ASP A 187 6.33 -4.98 6.64
N PRO A 188 5.16 -4.32 6.65
CA PRO A 188 5.12 -2.88 6.82
C PRO A 188 5.53 -2.47 8.25
N ASP A 189 6.42 -1.49 8.34
CA ASP A 189 6.78 -0.85 9.61
C ASP A 189 5.66 0.06 10.12
N LEU A 190 5.00 0.77 9.20
CA LEU A 190 3.98 1.77 9.49
C LEU A 190 2.76 1.58 8.57
N LEU A 191 1.59 1.38 9.18
CA LEU A 191 0.31 1.42 8.48
C LEU A 191 -0.39 2.74 8.78
N ILE A 192 -0.79 3.45 7.72
CA ILE A 192 -1.47 4.74 7.79
C ILE A 192 -2.90 4.58 7.27
N ARG A 193 -3.87 5.10 8.02
CA ARG A 193 -5.24 5.21 7.53
C ARG A 193 -5.78 6.62 7.70
N PRO A 194 -5.87 7.39 6.60
CA PRO A 194 -6.65 8.63 6.50
C PRO A 194 -8.14 8.39 6.65
N GLY A 195 -8.90 9.46 6.94
CA GLY A 195 -10.34 9.44 6.88
C GLY A 195 -11.08 9.15 8.18
N GLY A 196 -10.39 9.12 9.34
CA GLY A 196 -11.01 9.07 10.67
C GLY A 196 -11.47 7.69 11.14
N GLU A 197 -11.28 6.64 10.34
CA GLU A 197 -11.62 5.27 10.72
C GLU A 197 -10.44 4.57 11.41
N GLN A 198 -10.68 3.87 12.52
CA GLN A 198 -9.64 3.23 13.34
C GLN A 198 -9.67 1.70 13.24
N ARG A 199 -9.79 1.18 12.03
CA ARG A 199 -9.75 -0.25 11.70
C ARG A 199 -8.92 -0.47 10.44
N ILE A 200 -8.39 -1.68 10.24
CA ILE A 200 -7.57 -2.01 9.07
C ILE A 200 -8.37 -2.63 7.92
N SER A 201 -9.65 -2.92 8.12
CA SER A 201 -10.58 -3.37 7.07
C SER A 201 -10.05 -4.50 6.19
N ASN A 202 -9.60 -5.58 6.81
CA ASN A 202 -9.08 -6.77 6.12
C ASN A 202 -7.81 -6.51 5.27
N PHE A 203 -7.05 -5.44 5.58
CA PHE A 203 -5.82 -5.08 4.88
C PHE A 203 -4.60 -5.67 5.58
N LEU A 204 -3.75 -6.42 4.85
CA LEU A 204 -2.46 -6.95 5.27
C LEU A 204 -2.48 -7.62 6.67
N LEU A 205 -3.48 -8.50 6.94
CA LEU A 205 -3.70 -9.08 8.27
C LEU A 205 -2.50 -9.85 8.80
N TRP A 206 -1.82 -10.62 7.96
CA TRP A 206 -0.64 -11.36 8.32
C TRP A 206 0.56 -10.44 8.52
N GLN A 207 0.77 -9.54 7.58
CA GLN A 207 1.95 -8.70 7.50
C GLN A 207 1.98 -7.57 8.55
N CYS A 208 0.81 -7.18 9.07
CA CYS A 208 0.71 -6.09 10.06
C CYS A 208 0.91 -6.52 11.51
N ALA A 209 1.34 -7.75 11.77
CA ALA A 209 1.48 -8.30 13.13
C ALA A 209 2.32 -7.42 14.07
N TYR A 210 3.34 -6.73 13.55
CA TYR A 210 4.22 -5.85 14.31
C TYR A 210 4.29 -4.42 13.75
N SER A 211 3.35 -4.04 12.88
CA SER A 211 3.27 -2.70 12.32
C SER A 211 2.82 -1.67 13.35
N GLU A 212 3.39 -0.49 13.30
CA GLU A 212 2.84 0.68 14.00
C GLU A 212 1.68 1.27 13.21
N PHE A 213 0.63 1.74 13.90
CA PHE A 213 -0.54 2.32 13.24
C PHE A 213 -0.62 3.83 13.46
N TYR A 214 -0.95 4.56 12.39
CA TYR A 214 -1.25 5.98 12.43
C TYR A 214 -2.62 6.23 11.78
N PHE A 215 -3.55 6.80 12.55
CA PHE A 215 -4.89 7.17 12.10
C PHE A 215 -5.03 8.69 12.10
N THR A 216 -5.68 9.24 11.06
CA THR A 216 -5.92 10.68 10.94
C THR A 216 -7.29 10.96 10.33
N ASP A 217 -7.91 12.08 10.74
CA ASP A 217 -9.19 12.54 10.19
C ASP A 217 -9.07 13.14 8.78
N VAL A 218 -7.85 13.46 8.33
CA VAL A 218 -7.60 13.99 7.00
C VAL A 218 -8.05 12.98 5.95
N LEU A 219 -8.87 13.37 4.99
CA LEU A 219 -9.33 12.50 3.91
C LEU A 219 -8.20 12.27 2.90
N TRP A 220 -8.13 11.08 2.30
CA TRP A 220 -7.04 10.71 1.41
C TRP A 220 -6.70 11.76 0.31
N PRO A 221 -7.66 12.37 -0.42
CA PRO A 221 -7.32 13.40 -1.41
C PRO A 221 -6.61 14.64 -0.84
N ASP A 222 -6.79 14.94 0.43
CA ASP A 222 -6.16 16.06 1.13
C ASP A 222 -4.94 15.62 1.97
N PHE A 223 -4.59 14.32 1.99
CA PHE A 223 -3.45 13.76 2.72
C PHE A 223 -2.14 14.10 1.99
N GLY A 224 -1.54 15.23 2.35
CA GLY A 224 -0.30 15.71 1.75
C GLY A 224 0.97 15.15 2.41
N THR A 225 2.11 15.60 1.90
CA THR A 225 3.44 15.24 2.43
C THR A 225 3.63 15.66 3.89
N ASP A 226 3.03 16.79 4.31
CA ASP A 226 3.11 17.25 5.71
C ASP A 226 2.39 16.28 6.67
N GLU A 227 1.28 15.64 6.24
CA GLU A 227 0.60 14.60 7.02
C GLU A 227 1.43 13.32 7.07
N LEU A 228 2.07 12.94 5.97
CA LEU A 228 3.00 11.81 5.96
C LEU A 228 4.20 12.07 6.88
N ASP A 229 4.78 13.27 6.87
CA ASP A 229 5.86 13.65 7.79
C ASP A 229 5.44 13.55 9.26
N LYS A 230 4.20 13.95 9.59
CA LYS A 230 3.65 13.77 10.94
C LYS A 230 3.52 12.29 11.32
N ALA A 231 3.02 11.45 10.41
CA ALA A 231 2.91 10.00 10.64
C ALA A 231 4.30 9.38 10.89
N ILE A 232 5.30 9.74 10.10
CA ILE A 232 6.68 9.29 10.26
C ILE A 232 7.29 9.82 11.58
N ALA A 233 6.99 11.04 11.97
CA ALA A 233 7.46 11.60 13.26
C ALA A 233 6.87 10.84 14.45
N VAL A 234 5.56 10.51 14.41
CA VAL A 234 4.91 9.68 15.43
C VAL A 234 5.53 8.28 15.48
N TYR A 235 5.73 7.63 14.33
CA TYR A 235 6.43 6.35 14.24
C TYR A 235 7.82 6.39 14.90
N ASN A 236 8.64 7.39 14.59
CA ASN A 236 9.98 7.53 15.12
C ASN A 236 10.00 7.87 16.63
N SER A 237 8.91 8.38 17.20
CA SER A 237 8.79 8.68 18.63
C SER A 237 8.45 7.45 19.48
N ARG A 238 8.04 6.33 18.86
CA ARG A 238 7.62 5.12 19.56
C ARG A 238 8.81 4.21 19.87
N ASP A 239 8.80 3.61 21.07
CA ASP A 239 9.80 2.62 21.49
C ASP A 239 9.35 1.20 21.04
N ARG A 240 9.94 0.69 19.98
CA ARG A 240 9.62 -0.63 19.40
C ARG A 240 10.33 -1.74 20.17
N ARG A 241 9.59 -2.50 20.98
CA ARG A 241 10.18 -3.48 21.90
C ARG A 241 10.17 -4.92 21.38
N TYR A 242 9.39 -5.27 20.37
CA TYR A 242 9.28 -6.62 19.79
C TYR A 242 9.22 -7.75 20.86
N GLY A 243 8.49 -7.52 21.96
CA GLY A 243 8.40 -8.45 23.08
C GLY A 243 9.62 -8.49 24.02
N GLY A 244 10.68 -7.74 23.75
CA GLY A 244 11.85 -7.64 24.63
C GLY A 244 11.65 -6.65 25.77
N VAL A 245 12.22 -6.97 26.95
CA VAL A 245 12.29 -6.05 28.11
C VAL A 245 13.65 -5.35 28.06
N LYS A 246 13.67 -4.01 28.05
CA LYS A 246 14.93 -3.31 28.35
C LYS A 246 15.26 -3.58 29.81
N ASN A 247 16.38 -4.24 30.10
CA ASN A 247 16.90 -4.26 31.46
C ASN A 247 17.14 -2.81 31.92
N PRO A 248 16.76 -2.48 33.16
CA PRO A 248 16.91 -1.13 33.71
C PRO A 248 18.38 -0.69 33.77
#